data_113fe50e73c7a520e68029ad69b1bd74
#
_entry.id   113fe50e73c7a520e68029ad69b1bd74
#
_cell.length_a   1.000
_cell.length_b   1.000
_cell.length_c   1.000
_cell.angle_alpha   90.00
_cell.angle_beta   90.00
_cell.angle_gamma   90.00
#
_symmetry.space_group_name_H-M   'P 1'
#
loop_
_entity.id
_entity.type
_entity.pdbx_description
1 polymer ?
#
loop_
_entity_poly.entity_id
_entity_poly.type
_entity_poly.pdbx_seq_one_letter_code
_entity_poly.pdbx_strand_id
1 'polypeptide(L)' 'MPQRTTLTPRELDCLHWSALGKTSWETARILGIAARTVDFHLANACAKLGVANRRAAVARAVQCGLLPALTA' A
#
# COMPACT_ATOMS: atom_id res chain seq x y z
N MET A 1 10.72 -17.36 16.12
CA MET A 1 9.83 -17.46 14.97
C MET A 1 9.76 -16.15 14.24
N PRO A 2 10.23 -16.12 13.02
CA PRO A 2 10.15 -14.87 12.29
C PRO A 2 8.71 -14.46 12.03
N GLN A 3 8.46 -13.19 12.17
CA GLN A 3 7.19 -12.63 11.85
C GLN A 3 7.01 -12.63 10.34
N ARG A 4 5.92 -13.18 9.90
CA ARG A 4 5.57 -13.10 8.51
C ARG A 4 4.64 -11.92 8.32
N THR A 5 5.11 -10.93 7.62
CA THR A 5 4.30 -9.76 7.35
C THR A 5 3.43 -10.04 6.15
N THR A 6 2.14 -10.17 6.39
CA THR A 6 1.18 -10.46 5.34
C THR A 6 0.24 -9.27 5.20
N LEU A 7 0.25 -8.67 4.04
CA LEU A 7 -0.67 -7.58 3.75
C LEU A 7 -2.02 -8.16 3.33
N THR A 8 -3.08 -7.47 3.73
CA THR A 8 -4.41 -7.86 3.28
C THR A 8 -4.58 -7.46 1.80
N PRO A 9 -5.56 -8.06 1.09
CA PRO A 9 -5.84 -7.66 -0.29
C PRO A 9 -6.10 -6.18 -0.44
N ARG A 10 -6.83 -5.56 0.51
CA ARG A 10 -7.12 -4.13 0.45
C ARG A 10 -5.88 -3.28 0.67
N GLU A 11 -4.99 -3.71 1.56
CA GLU A 11 -3.71 -3.03 1.76
C GLU A 11 -2.88 -3.07 0.47
N LEU A 12 -2.84 -4.21 -0.18
CA LEU A 12 -2.14 -4.35 -1.46
C LEU A 12 -2.78 -3.49 -2.54
N ASP A 13 -4.11 -3.46 -2.62
CA ASP A 13 -4.81 -2.61 -3.58
C ASP A 13 -4.43 -1.15 -3.38
N CYS A 14 -4.43 -0.69 -2.13
CA CYS A 14 -4.11 0.70 -1.84
C CYS A 14 -2.66 1.03 -2.18
N LEU A 15 -1.74 0.12 -1.90
CA LEU A 15 -0.34 0.31 -2.27
C LEU A 15 -0.16 0.30 -3.79
N HIS A 16 -0.87 -0.56 -4.47
CA HIS A 16 -0.80 -0.64 -5.93
C HIS A 16 -1.16 0.70 -6.58
N TRP A 17 -2.30 1.28 -6.18
CA TRP A 17 -2.72 2.55 -6.74
C TRP A 17 -1.81 3.70 -6.32
N SER A 18 -1.27 3.64 -5.09
CA SER A 18 -0.28 4.61 -4.64
C SER A 18 0.99 4.53 -5.50
N ALA A 19 1.41 3.33 -5.85
CA ALA A 19 2.57 3.12 -6.70
C ALA A 19 2.36 3.75 -8.09
N LEU A 20 1.11 3.78 -8.55
CA LEU A 20 0.77 4.40 -9.83
C LEU A 20 0.53 5.90 -9.71
N GLY A 21 0.76 6.49 -8.55
CA GLY A 21 0.66 7.93 -8.36
C GLY A 21 -0.73 8.43 -7.97
N LYS A 22 -1.64 7.52 -7.62
CA LYS A 22 -2.99 7.93 -7.25
C LYS A 22 -3.03 8.45 -5.82
N THR A 23 -3.84 9.48 -5.60
CA THR A 23 -4.10 9.99 -4.26
C THR A 23 -5.05 9.04 -3.52
N SER A 24 -5.19 9.25 -2.20
CA SER A 24 -6.17 8.48 -1.43
C SER A 24 -7.59 8.69 -1.95
N TRP A 25 -7.91 9.92 -2.36
CA TRP A 25 -9.23 10.23 -2.90
C TRP A 25 -9.47 9.46 -4.20
N GLU A 26 -8.49 9.47 -5.11
CA GLU A 26 -8.61 8.75 -6.37
C GLU A 26 -8.71 7.25 -6.14
N THR A 27 -7.89 6.72 -5.26
CA THR A 27 -7.91 5.30 -4.91
C THR A 27 -9.27 4.90 -4.32
N ALA A 28 -9.82 5.76 -3.45
CA ALA A 28 -11.11 5.52 -2.84
C ALA A 28 -12.20 5.41 -3.91
N ARG A 29 -12.16 6.28 -4.90
CA ARG A 29 -13.13 6.23 -5.99
C ARG A 29 -12.98 4.97 -6.83
N ILE A 30 -11.76 4.56 -7.10
CA ILE A 30 -11.49 3.34 -7.85
C ILE A 30 -11.99 2.11 -7.10
N LEU A 31 -11.74 2.05 -5.80
CA LEU A 31 -12.08 0.90 -5.00
C LEU A 31 -13.50 0.93 -4.42
N GLY A 32 -14.18 2.07 -4.54
CA GLY A 32 -15.53 2.19 -4.01
C GLY A 32 -15.59 2.25 -2.49
N ILE A 33 -14.60 2.84 -1.86
CA ILE A 33 -14.54 2.99 -0.39
C ILE A 33 -14.24 4.44 -0.05
N ALA A 34 -14.30 4.79 1.24
CA ALA A 34 -14.01 6.14 1.68
C ALA A 34 -12.51 6.42 1.65
N ALA A 35 -12.13 7.68 1.40
CA ALA A 35 -10.73 8.06 1.37
C ALA A 35 -10.02 7.78 2.69
N ARG A 36 -10.68 8.02 3.81
CA ARG A 36 -10.08 7.72 5.12
C ARG A 36 -9.87 6.23 5.32
N THR A 37 -10.67 5.39 4.67
CA THR A 37 -10.48 3.95 4.73
C THR A 37 -9.23 3.57 3.94
N VAL A 38 -8.98 4.22 2.80
CA VAL A 38 -7.73 4.05 2.06
C VAL A 38 -6.54 4.41 2.95
N ASP A 39 -6.63 5.56 3.63
CA ASP A 39 -5.55 5.99 4.54
C ASP A 39 -5.33 5.00 5.66
N PHE A 40 -6.40 4.41 6.19
CA PHE A 40 -6.32 3.38 7.22
C PHE A 40 -5.57 2.14 6.71
N HIS A 41 -5.93 1.67 5.51
CA HIS A 41 -5.23 0.53 4.93
C HIS A 41 -3.75 0.83 4.68
N LEU A 42 -3.46 2.04 4.20
CA LEU A 42 -2.06 2.44 3.96
C LEU A 42 -1.28 2.55 5.26
N ALA A 43 -1.89 3.08 6.31
CA ALA A 43 -1.24 3.17 7.62
C ALA A 43 -0.91 1.78 8.16
N ASN A 44 -1.85 0.85 8.03
CA ASN A 44 -1.63 -0.52 8.45
C ASN A 44 -0.52 -1.18 7.64
N ALA A 45 -0.50 -0.95 6.34
CA ALA A 45 0.56 -1.48 5.48
C ALA A 45 1.92 -0.94 5.91
N CYS A 46 2.01 0.37 6.17
CA CYS A 46 3.24 0.99 6.65
C CYS A 46 3.72 0.33 7.95
N ALA A 47 2.80 0.13 8.90
CA ALA A 47 3.15 -0.51 10.16
C ALA A 47 3.67 -1.93 9.94
N LYS A 48 3.01 -2.68 9.08
CA LYS A 48 3.42 -4.06 8.79
C LYS A 48 4.77 -4.13 8.10
N LEU A 49 5.05 -3.15 7.24
CA LEU A 49 6.31 -3.11 6.50
C LEU A 49 7.43 -2.40 7.27
N GLY A 50 7.11 -1.83 8.42
CA GLY A 50 8.10 -1.18 9.27
C GLY A 50 8.63 0.12 8.68
N VAL A 51 7.78 0.86 8.00
CA VAL A 51 8.16 2.13 7.37
C VAL A 51 7.25 3.25 7.83
N ALA A 52 7.68 4.50 7.60
CA ALA A 52 7.02 5.66 8.16
C ALA A 52 6.01 6.33 7.23
N ASN A 53 6.06 6.05 5.93
CA ASN A 53 5.21 6.77 4.99
C ASN A 53 4.87 5.92 3.77
N ARG A 54 3.90 6.40 3.02
CA ARG A 54 3.37 5.71 1.84
C ARG A 54 4.44 5.40 0.81
N ARG A 55 5.30 6.36 0.52
CA ARG A 55 6.34 6.18 -0.50
C ARG A 55 7.31 5.07 -0.11
N ALA A 56 7.72 5.06 1.16
CA ALA A 56 8.59 4.02 1.67
C ALA A 56 7.89 2.66 1.66
N ALA A 57 6.58 2.66 1.92
CA ALA A 57 5.80 1.42 1.89
C ALA A 57 5.78 0.82 0.48
N VAL A 58 5.57 1.65 -0.53
CA VAL A 58 5.59 1.20 -1.92
C VAL A 58 6.96 0.60 -2.25
N ALA A 59 8.04 1.31 -1.92
CA ALA A 59 9.39 0.84 -2.19
C ALA A 59 9.67 -0.50 -1.49
N ARG A 60 9.27 -0.61 -0.23
CA ARG A 60 9.47 -1.83 0.53
C ARG A 60 8.65 -2.99 -0.06
N ALA A 61 7.41 -2.72 -0.48
CA ALA A 61 6.56 -3.73 -1.08
C ALA A 61 7.16 -4.27 -2.38
N VAL A 62 7.75 -3.40 -3.19
CA VAL A 62 8.44 -3.83 -4.41
C VAL A 62 9.65 -4.69 -4.06
N GLN A 63 10.45 -4.26 -3.08
CA GLN A 63 11.63 -5.00 -2.65
C GLN A 63 11.28 -6.40 -2.14
N CYS A 64 10.14 -6.52 -1.47
CA CYS A 64 9.69 -7.78 -0.90
C CYS A 64 8.91 -8.64 -1.89
N GLY A 65 8.75 -8.18 -3.11
CA GLY A 65 8.03 -8.94 -4.13
C GLY A 65 6.52 -8.91 -3.98
N LEU A 66 5.99 -7.99 -3.16
CA LEU A 66 4.53 -7.86 -2.96
C LEU A 66 3.87 -7.07 -4.08
N LEU A 67 4.62 -6.21 -4.74
CA LEU A 67 4.17 -5.43 -5.89
C LEU A 67 5.20 -5.58 -7.00
N PRO A 68 4.76 -5.56 -8.26
CA PRO A 68 5.71 -5.59 -9.37
C PRO A 68 6.49 -4.28 -9.41
N ALA A 69 7.74 -4.36 -9.87
CA ALA A 69 8.52 -3.16 -10.08
C ALA A 69 7.86 -2.33 -11.17
N LEU A 70 7.76 -1.02 -10.91
CA LEU A 70 7.21 -0.09 -11.90
C LEU A 70 8.37 0.44 -12.71
N THR A 71 8.40 0.10 -13.97
CA THR A 71 9.42 0.63 -14.87
C THR A 71 8.77 1.68 -15.76
N ALA A 72 9.50 2.74 -15.95
CA ALA A 72 9.05 3.78 -16.85
C ALA A 72 9.08 3.29 -18.29
#